data_e5ad9e4ce3ceaef17d2ea507f797c55f
#
_entry.id   e5ad9e4ce3ceaef17d2ea507f797c55f
#
_cell.length_a   1.000
_cell.length_b   1.000
_cell.length_c   1.000
_cell.angle_alpha   90.00
_cell.angle_beta   90.00
_cell.angle_gamma   90.00
#
_symmetry.space_group_name_H-M   'P 1'
#
loop_
_entity.id
_entity.type
_entity.pdbx_description
1 polymer ?
#
loop_
_entity_poly.entity_id
_entity_poly.type
_entity_poly.pdbx_seq_one_letter_code
_entity_poly.pdbx_strand_id
1 'polypeptide(L)'
;MSPKKTSPEITMTQGAGGEPQQRGGETLTTNHGVPIPDNQNSLKSGKRGPTLLEDFVLREKIFHFDHERIPERIVHARGTGAHGYFECTDPIPELTMAQPFQEKGTKVPVFARFSTVAGSKGSKDTPRDVRGFAVKFYTEEGNWDLVGNNIPVFFIQDAMKFPDLIHSVKPEADRGFPQAASAHDTFWDFISLTPESMNMVMWVMSDRAIPRSFRMMDGFGVHTFRFINADGAAKFVKFHWRSTLRAQSTTWDEAVKISGADPDYQRRDMFEAIQSGDFPEWELGVQVFDEDWAAQQPYDVLDATKLIPEEDIPLRIVGRMVLDRYPDNFFAETEQVAFLPTNVIPGIDFSEDPLLQGRLFSYLDTQKSRLGTTNFHQIPVNAPKCPMHNFQRDGMMQTHVHKGRANYEPNSLYKADEETGPRPAEHTFTTHPDAEAGPKLRVRSESFADHYSQARQFYLSQTKPEQDHIVAAITFELSKVDLEHVREQVLAQLRNIDEDMAARIAKGLNIALPKAAEPAREPVEMPVSDALSIHKTAATAPKGRMIGVLVTDGTEDAQVDEIMAAADKAGVTVKI
;
A
#
# COMPACT_ATOMS: atom_id res chain seq x y z
N MET A 1 12.64 5.20 39.89
CA MET A 1 13.67 4.22 39.48
C MET A 1 12.96 2.98 39.03
N SER A 2 12.93 2.69 37.72
CA SER A 2 12.42 1.42 37.22
C SER A 2 13.32 0.29 37.73
N PRO A 3 12.77 -0.85 38.17
CA PRO A 3 13.57 -1.95 38.63
C PRO A 3 14.50 -2.41 37.50
N LYS A 4 15.79 -2.56 37.80
CA LYS A 4 16.74 -3.17 36.85
C LYS A 4 16.20 -4.55 36.46
N LYS A 5 15.89 -4.75 35.18
CA LYS A 5 15.58 -6.09 34.63
C LYS A 5 16.84 -6.94 34.84
N THR A 6 16.78 -7.86 35.78
CA THR A 6 17.81 -8.92 35.91
C THR A 6 17.61 -9.86 34.72
N SER A 7 18.72 -10.26 34.09
CA SER A 7 18.67 -11.30 33.06
C SER A 7 18.04 -12.57 33.64
N PRO A 8 17.13 -13.24 32.89
CA PRO A 8 16.54 -14.48 33.37
C PRO A 8 17.62 -15.53 33.62
N GLU A 9 17.54 -16.19 34.74
CA GLU A 9 18.44 -17.29 35.06
C GLU A 9 18.00 -18.55 34.32
N ILE A 10 18.91 -19.17 33.58
CA ILE A 10 18.67 -20.47 32.91
C ILE A 10 19.16 -21.58 33.82
N THR A 11 18.24 -22.41 34.25
CA THR A 11 18.55 -23.59 35.10
C THR A 11 18.19 -24.87 34.37
N MET A 12 19.00 -25.92 34.61
CA MET A 12 18.69 -27.27 34.14
C MET A 12 17.82 -27.97 35.19
N THR A 13 16.69 -28.54 34.74
CA THR A 13 15.80 -29.25 35.66
C THR A 13 16.36 -30.62 36.02
N GLN A 14 16.47 -30.90 37.31
CA GLN A 14 16.97 -32.21 37.79
C GLN A 14 15.89 -33.29 37.63
N GLY A 15 16.24 -34.35 36.94
CA GLY A 15 15.40 -35.55 36.80
C GLY A 15 14.32 -35.45 35.71
N ALA A 16 14.30 -34.40 34.88
CA ALA A 16 13.30 -34.16 33.85
C ALA A 16 13.89 -34.16 32.44
N GLY A 17 14.81 -35.02 32.09
CA GLY A 17 15.37 -35.11 30.75
C GLY A 17 16.42 -34.04 30.42
N GLY A 18 16.70 -33.11 31.33
CA GLY A 18 17.78 -32.12 31.21
C GLY A 18 17.42 -30.91 30.37
N GLU A 19 16.13 -30.62 30.16
CA GLU A 19 15.71 -29.42 29.45
C GLU A 19 16.01 -28.15 30.26
N PRO A 20 16.46 -27.06 29.60
CA PRO A 20 16.66 -25.79 30.27
C PRO A 20 15.32 -25.09 30.57
N GLN A 21 15.22 -24.49 31.75
CA GLN A 21 14.09 -23.60 32.11
C GLN A 21 14.61 -22.23 32.51
N GLN A 22 13.95 -21.22 32.05
CA GLN A 22 14.19 -19.83 32.46
C GLN A 22 13.35 -19.53 33.72
N ARG A 23 13.97 -18.85 34.69
CA ARG A 23 13.29 -18.36 35.88
C ARG A 23 13.59 -16.87 36.06
N GLY A 24 12.64 -16.16 36.66
CA GLY A 24 12.71 -14.71 36.86
C GLY A 24 11.95 -13.91 35.76
N GLY A 25 11.76 -12.64 36.00
CA GLY A 25 10.92 -11.78 35.16
C GLY A 25 9.43 -11.88 35.54
N GLU A 26 8.56 -11.64 34.55
CA GLU A 26 7.12 -11.78 34.71
C GLU A 26 6.72 -13.25 34.84
N THR A 27 5.70 -13.52 35.66
CA THR A 27 5.19 -14.88 35.85
C THR A 27 4.42 -15.34 34.62
N LEU A 28 4.78 -16.50 34.08
CA LEU A 28 4.07 -17.13 32.98
C LEU A 28 2.65 -17.54 33.41
N THR A 29 1.65 -17.21 32.61
CA THR A 29 0.24 -17.54 32.89
C THR A 29 -0.43 -18.15 31.67
N THR A 30 -1.60 -18.77 31.89
CA THR A 30 -2.57 -19.08 30.83
C THR A 30 -3.20 -17.79 30.29
N ASN A 31 -3.94 -17.90 29.18
CA ASN A 31 -4.76 -16.78 28.64
C ASN A 31 -5.82 -16.29 29.66
N HIS A 32 -6.16 -17.08 30.66
CA HIS A 32 -7.10 -16.74 31.72
C HIS A 32 -6.42 -16.31 33.03
N GLY A 33 -5.09 -16.07 32.98
CA GLY A 33 -4.34 -15.50 34.11
C GLY A 33 -3.91 -16.49 35.18
N VAL A 34 -4.04 -17.81 34.97
CA VAL A 34 -3.58 -18.83 35.94
C VAL A 34 -2.06 -18.97 35.87
N PRO A 35 -1.29 -18.69 36.96
CA PRO A 35 0.15 -18.91 37.00
C PRO A 35 0.49 -20.37 36.77
N ILE A 36 1.47 -20.63 35.90
CA ILE A 36 1.91 -21.99 35.57
C ILE A 36 3.38 -22.19 35.87
N PRO A 37 3.77 -23.37 36.40
CA PRO A 37 5.15 -23.63 36.80
C PRO A 37 6.05 -24.15 35.67
N ASP A 38 5.45 -24.73 34.64
CA ASP A 38 6.15 -25.40 33.54
C ASP A 38 5.30 -25.37 32.27
N ASN A 39 5.90 -24.96 31.15
CA ASN A 39 5.28 -24.99 29.81
C ASN A 39 6.13 -25.80 28.81
N GLN A 40 7.10 -26.58 29.27
CA GLN A 40 7.98 -27.41 28.45
C GLN A 40 7.61 -28.90 28.51
N ASN A 41 7.02 -29.33 29.62
CA ASN A 41 6.63 -30.73 29.85
C ASN A 41 5.11 -30.87 29.93
N SER A 42 4.56 -31.82 29.19
CA SER A 42 3.15 -32.21 29.34
C SER A 42 2.91 -33.03 30.59
N LEU A 43 1.74 -32.93 31.19
CA LEU A 43 1.31 -33.76 32.31
C LEU A 43 1.19 -35.23 31.88
N LYS A 44 1.80 -36.12 32.63
CA LYS A 44 1.84 -37.55 32.33
C LYS A 44 1.47 -38.42 33.53
N SER A 45 0.94 -39.61 33.26
CA SER A 45 0.75 -40.64 34.25
C SER A 45 2.07 -41.37 34.49
N GLY A 46 2.88 -40.91 35.46
CA GLY A 46 4.25 -41.40 35.71
C GLY A 46 5.27 -40.84 34.70
N LYS A 47 6.56 -41.10 34.95
CA LYS A 47 7.67 -40.49 34.18
C LYS A 47 7.72 -40.86 32.69
N ARG A 48 7.16 -41.97 32.29
CA ARG A 48 7.12 -42.49 30.90
C ARG A 48 5.71 -42.90 30.44
N GLY A 49 4.71 -42.54 31.21
CA GLY A 49 3.32 -42.86 30.91
C GLY A 49 2.71 -41.96 29.86
N PRO A 50 1.44 -42.18 29.49
CA PRO A 50 0.73 -41.38 28.51
C PRO A 50 0.54 -39.95 29.01
N THR A 51 0.52 -39.02 28.05
CA THR A 51 0.09 -37.62 28.27
C THR A 51 -1.38 -37.59 28.62
N LEU A 52 -1.75 -36.79 29.62
CA LEU A 52 -3.13 -36.67 30.10
C LEU A 52 -3.79 -35.45 29.48
N LEU A 53 -4.98 -35.63 28.89
CA LEU A 53 -5.72 -34.53 28.25
C LEU A 53 -6.35 -33.54 29.25
N GLU A 54 -6.33 -33.79 30.53
CA GLU A 54 -6.65 -32.83 31.58
C GLU A 54 -5.59 -31.71 31.72
N ASP A 55 -4.42 -31.85 31.05
CA ASP A 55 -3.41 -30.80 30.95
C ASP A 55 -3.94 -29.60 30.16
N PHE A 56 -4.53 -28.65 30.88
CA PHE A 56 -5.09 -27.46 30.27
C PHE A 56 -4.02 -26.50 29.70
N VAL A 57 -2.79 -26.57 30.21
CA VAL A 57 -1.67 -25.77 29.69
C VAL A 57 -1.27 -26.28 28.31
N LEU A 58 -1.10 -27.59 28.14
CA LEU A 58 -0.81 -28.22 26.86
C LEU A 58 -1.92 -27.91 25.82
N ARG A 59 -3.18 -28.12 26.21
CA ARG A 59 -4.33 -27.88 25.31
C ARG A 59 -4.40 -26.42 24.85
N GLU A 60 -4.27 -25.46 25.77
CA GLU A 60 -4.32 -24.03 25.44
C GLU A 60 -3.16 -23.66 24.50
N LYS A 61 -1.95 -24.10 24.78
CA LYS A 61 -0.76 -23.82 23.97
C LYS A 61 -0.89 -24.35 22.55
N ILE A 62 -1.33 -25.60 22.36
CA ILE A 62 -1.54 -26.20 21.04
C ILE A 62 -2.73 -25.54 20.34
N PHE A 63 -3.86 -25.39 21.04
CA PHE A 63 -5.04 -24.73 20.47
C PHE A 63 -4.72 -23.34 19.93
N HIS A 64 -4.02 -22.51 20.70
CA HIS A 64 -3.66 -21.17 20.23
C HIS A 64 -2.76 -21.24 18.98
N PHE A 65 -1.72 -22.09 19.03
CA PHE A 65 -0.79 -22.27 17.92
C PHE A 65 -1.48 -22.70 16.62
N ASP A 66 -2.41 -23.64 16.70
CA ASP A 66 -3.15 -24.14 15.53
C ASP A 66 -4.01 -23.06 14.86
N HIS A 67 -4.30 -21.95 15.56
CA HIS A 67 -5.15 -20.84 15.10
C HIS A 67 -4.41 -19.50 14.96
N GLU A 68 -3.08 -19.50 14.92
CA GLU A 68 -2.24 -18.29 14.78
C GLU A 68 -2.13 -17.79 13.34
N ARG A 69 -3.07 -18.12 12.48
CA ARG A 69 -3.09 -17.68 11.09
C ARG A 69 -4.45 -17.08 10.76
N ILE A 70 -4.41 -15.98 10.00
CA ILE A 70 -5.57 -15.42 9.32
C ILE A 70 -5.34 -15.54 7.82
N PRO A 71 -6.39 -15.53 6.98
CA PRO A 71 -6.22 -15.46 5.54
C PRO A 71 -5.33 -14.29 5.14
N GLU A 72 -4.42 -14.50 4.19
CA GLU A 72 -3.67 -13.39 3.64
C GLU A 72 -4.59 -12.44 2.85
N ARG A 73 -4.15 -11.20 2.65
CA ARG A 73 -4.87 -10.25 1.79
C ARG A 73 -4.93 -10.79 0.36
N ILE A 74 -6.06 -10.58 -0.31
CA ILE A 74 -6.29 -11.03 -1.71
C ILE A 74 -5.19 -10.48 -2.63
N VAL A 75 -4.82 -9.23 -2.44
CA VAL A 75 -3.64 -8.56 -2.98
C VAL A 75 -2.92 -7.82 -1.85
N HIS A 76 -1.68 -7.41 -2.06
CA HIS A 76 -0.87 -6.74 -1.03
C HIS A 76 -0.56 -7.64 0.19
N ALA A 77 -0.50 -8.96 0.01
CA ALA A 77 -0.28 -9.89 1.11
C ALA A 77 1.08 -9.68 1.78
N ARG A 78 2.15 -9.53 0.97
CA ARG A 78 3.48 -9.23 1.46
C ARG A 78 3.69 -7.75 1.65
N GLY A 79 4.12 -7.33 2.84
CA GLY A 79 4.40 -5.93 3.13
C GLY A 79 4.83 -5.69 4.57
N THR A 80 5.04 -4.42 4.91
CA THR A 80 5.39 -3.96 6.25
C THR A 80 4.66 -2.65 6.55
N GLY A 81 4.54 -2.30 7.83
CA GLY A 81 3.92 -1.06 8.27
C GLY A 81 4.80 -0.31 9.25
N ALA A 82 4.48 0.96 9.47
CA ALA A 82 5.08 1.80 10.48
C ALA A 82 4.09 2.84 10.99
N HIS A 83 4.26 3.22 12.24
CA HIS A 83 3.57 4.35 12.87
C HIS A 83 4.34 5.64 12.62
N GLY A 84 3.63 6.75 12.73
CA GLY A 84 4.20 8.08 12.65
C GLY A 84 3.14 9.14 12.79
N TYR A 85 3.38 10.28 12.18
CA TYR A 85 2.44 11.40 12.16
C TYR A 85 2.45 12.10 10.81
N PHE A 86 1.31 12.66 10.46
CA PHE A 86 1.16 13.69 9.43
C PHE A 86 1.19 15.06 10.11
N GLU A 87 1.86 16.04 9.50
CA GLU A 87 1.91 17.42 9.95
C GLU A 87 1.50 18.35 8.81
N CYS A 88 0.49 19.18 9.05
CA CYS A 88 0.06 20.21 8.11
C CYS A 88 1.12 21.31 8.00
N THR A 89 1.63 21.58 6.81
CA THR A 89 2.64 22.62 6.55
C THR A 89 2.07 23.84 5.84
N ASP A 90 1.02 23.66 5.04
CA ASP A 90 0.29 24.71 4.31
C ASP A 90 -1.22 24.44 4.41
N PRO A 91 -1.95 25.13 5.33
CA PRO A 91 -3.39 24.94 5.50
C PRO A 91 -4.18 25.31 4.25
N ILE A 92 -5.30 24.60 4.02
CA ILE A 92 -6.19 24.80 2.87
C ILE A 92 -7.68 24.86 3.28
N PRO A 93 -8.08 25.64 4.31
CA PRO A 93 -9.47 25.69 4.77
C PRO A 93 -10.43 26.21 3.69
N GLU A 94 -9.94 26.96 2.71
CA GLU A 94 -10.71 27.44 1.57
C GLU A 94 -11.14 26.32 0.61
N LEU A 95 -10.45 25.17 0.65
CA LEU A 95 -10.72 24.03 -0.23
C LEU A 95 -11.47 22.91 0.48
N THR A 96 -11.18 22.67 1.75
CA THR A 96 -11.77 21.56 2.51
C THR A 96 -11.95 21.91 3.98
N MET A 97 -13.02 21.41 4.58
CA MET A 97 -13.21 21.47 6.02
C MET A 97 -12.51 20.34 6.80
N ALA A 98 -11.80 19.42 6.13
CA ALA A 98 -11.15 18.27 6.77
C ALA A 98 -10.11 18.70 7.80
N GLN A 99 -10.24 18.21 9.02
CA GLN A 99 -9.47 18.60 10.20
C GLN A 99 -7.94 18.59 10.01
N PRO A 100 -7.31 17.63 9.33
CA PRO A 100 -5.86 17.63 9.13
C PRO A 100 -5.32 18.83 8.36
N PHE A 101 -6.15 19.57 7.62
CA PHE A 101 -5.76 20.65 6.71
C PHE A 101 -6.17 22.05 7.18
N GLN A 102 -6.66 22.18 8.42
CA GLN A 102 -7.21 23.46 8.89
C GLN A 102 -6.15 24.43 9.40
N GLU A 103 -5.15 23.93 10.13
CA GLU A 103 -4.16 24.78 10.80
C GLU A 103 -2.74 24.27 10.59
N LYS A 104 -1.82 25.19 10.35
CA LYS A 104 -0.38 24.88 10.24
C LYS A 104 0.17 24.31 11.53
N GLY A 105 0.89 23.19 11.42
CA GLY A 105 1.48 22.50 12.56
C GLY A 105 0.54 21.48 13.20
N THR A 106 -0.72 21.36 12.75
CA THR A 106 -1.61 20.28 13.17
C THR A 106 -0.95 18.93 12.90
N LYS A 107 -0.82 18.11 13.95
CA LYS A 107 -0.27 16.75 13.86
C LYS A 107 -1.35 15.72 14.07
N VAL A 108 -1.43 14.78 13.14
CA VAL A 108 -2.37 13.66 13.18
C VAL A 108 -1.57 12.35 13.20
N PRO A 109 -1.76 11.46 14.17
CA PRO A 109 -1.12 10.14 14.16
C PRO A 109 -1.50 9.36 12.90
N VAL A 110 -0.54 8.62 12.35
CA VAL A 110 -0.78 7.77 11.18
C VAL A 110 -0.24 6.36 11.39
N PHE A 111 -0.80 5.42 10.64
CA PHE A 111 -0.20 4.12 10.37
C PHE A 111 -0.11 3.94 8.85
N ALA A 112 1.10 3.78 8.33
CA ALA A 112 1.33 3.53 6.91
C ALA A 112 1.70 2.07 6.67
N ARG A 113 1.24 1.51 5.54
CA ARG A 113 1.62 0.16 5.11
C ARG A 113 2.08 0.17 3.66
N PHE A 114 3.26 -0.42 3.44
CA PHE A 114 3.86 -0.63 2.12
C PHE A 114 3.85 -2.13 1.79
N SER A 115 3.65 -2.45 0.51
CA SER A 115 3.51 -3.85 0.11
C SER A 115 3.82 -4.04 -1.38
N THR A 116 4.14 -5.26 -1.79
CA THR A 116 3.94 -5.69 -3.18
C THR A 116 2.45 -5.90 -3.44
N VAL A 117 2.03 -6.18 -4.67
CA VAL A 117 0.61 -6.40 -5.02
C VAL A 117 0.32 -7.87 -5.28
N ALA A 118 1.00 -8.47 -6.24
CA ALA A 118 0.65 -9.79 -6.77
C ALA A 118 1.12 -10.96 -5.89
N GLY A 119 2.27 -10.83 -5.24
CA GLY A 119 2.92 -11.90 -4.50
C GLY A 119 2.18 -12.32 -3.23
N SER A 120 2.28 -13.60 -2.88
CA SER A 120 1.80 -14.15 -1.61
C SER A 120 2.58 -13.56 -0.42
N LYS A 121 2.09 -13.77 0.80
CA LYS A 121 2.76 -13.33 2.03
C LYS A 121 4.22 -13.83 2.13
N GLY A 122 4.49 -15.04 1.67
CA GLY A 122 5.82 -15.67 1.64
C GLY A 122 6.68 -15.33 0.42
N SER A 123 6.23 -14.44 -0.47
CA SER A 123 7.00 -14.00 -1.65
C SER A 123 8.16 -13.07 -1.25
N LYS A 124 8.75 -12.37 -2.21
CA LYS A 124 9.93 -11.52 -2.04
C LYS A 124 9.59 -10.05 -2.20
N ASP A 125 10.45 -9.14 -1.68
CA ASP A 125 10.21 -7.69 -1.72
C ASP A 125 10.54 -7.05 -3.07
N THR A 126 11.45 -7.61 -3.85
CA THR A 126 12.02 -6.97 -5.04
C THR A 126 11.54 -7.49 -6.41
N PRO A 127 10.44 -8.27 -6.56
CA PRO A 127 9.92 -8.55 -7.89
C PRO A 127 9.44 -7.26 -8.56
N ARG A 128 9.40 -7.27 -9.91
CA ARG A 128 8.72 -6.24 -10.68
C ARG A 128 7.22 -6.33 -10.39
N ASP A 129 6.70 -5.32 -9.71
CA ASP A 129 5.32 -5.27 -9.27
C ASP A 129 4.96 -3.83 -8.86
N VAL A 130 3.70 -3.49 -8.84
CA VAL A 130 3.20 -2.29 -8.17
C VAL A 130 3.51 -2.38 -6.68
N ARG A 131 3.71 -1.25 -6.03
CA ARG A 131 3.81 -1.18 -4.57
C ARG A 131 2.58 -0.50 -4.00
N GLY A 132 1.93 -1.17 -3.03
CA GLY A 132 0.89 -0.54 -2.22
C GLY A 132 1.47 0.54 -1.32
N PHE A 133 0.72 1.63 -1.18
CA PHE A 133 1.01 2.76 -0.31
C PHE A 133 -0.28 3.18 0.38
N ALA A 134 -0.58 2.60 1.54
CA ALA A 134 -1.80 2.85 2.29
C ALA A 134 -1.49 3.59 3.59
N VAL A 135 -2.19 4.68 3.84
CA VAL A 135 -2.04 5.51 5.04
C VAL A 135 -3.38 5.65 5.73
N LYS A 136 -3.42 5.31 7.02
CA LYS A 136 -4.53 5.53 7.93
C LYS A 136 -4.20 6.73 8.81
N PHE A 137 -5.04 7.75 8.78
CA PHE A 137 -4.98 8.92 9.65
C PHE A 137 -5.98 8.72 10.79
N TYR A 138 -5.53 8.90 12.02
CA TYR A 138 -6.38 8.87 13.22
C TYR A 138 -6.71 10.29 13.63
N THR A 139 -7.74 10.87 13.00
CA THR A 139 -8.15 12.26 13.27
C THR A 139 -9.10 12.35 14.46
N GLU A 140 -9.39 13.55 14.89
CA GLU A 140 -10.40 13.80 15.93
C GLU A 140 -11.84 13.65 15.40
N GLU A 141 -12.02 13.58 14.07
CA GLU A 141 -13.30 13.43 13.39
C GLU A 141 -13.53 12.02 12.80
N GLY A 142 -12.64 11.08 13.08
CA GLY A 142 -12.70 9.71 12.57
C GLY A 142 -11.39 9.27 11.93
N ASN A 143 -11.36 8.04 11.43
CA ASN A 143 -10.27 7.56 10.61
C ASN A 143 -10.46 8.00 9.16
N TRP A 144 -9.38 8.49 8.55
CA TRP A 144 -9.31 8.66 7.11
C TRP A 144 -8.25 7.72 6.53
N ASP A 145 -8.61 6.93 5.53
CA ASP A 145 -7.70 5.98 4.88
C ASP A 145 -7.44 6.40 3.42
N LEU A 146 -6.24 6.88 3.14
CA LEU A 146 -5.77 7.11 1.78
C LEU A 146 -5.04 5.85 1.27
N VAL A 147 -5.75 5.05 0.48
CA VAL A 147 -5.30 3.73 0.04
C VAL A 147 -4.84 3.77 -1.42
N GLY A 148 -3.55 3.98 -1.60
CA GLY A 148 -2.93 4.21 -2.89
C GLY A 148 -1.83 3.22 -3.27
N ASN A 149 -1.10 3.57 -4.33
CA ASN A 149 0.01 2.82 -4.89
C ASN A 149 1.19 3.76 -5.22
N ASN A 150 2.35 3.17 -5.54
CA ASN A 150 3.52 3.92 -6.04
C ASN A 150 3.42 4.28 -7.54
N ILE A 151 2.32 3.97 -8.19
CA ILE A 151 2.00 4.28 -9.58
C ILE A 151 0.67 5.03 -9.60
N PRO A 152 0.55 6.17 -10.33
CA PRO A 152 -0.62 7.06 -10.28
C PRO A 152 -1.82 6.55 -11.07
N VAL A 153 -1.66 5.50 -11.87
CA VAL A 153 -2.68 4.91 -12.73
C VAL A 153 -2.89 3.44 -12.40
N PHE A 154 -3.96 2.83 -12.93
CA PHE A 154 -4.27 1.43 -12.72
C PHE A 154 -4.50 0.70 -14.06
N PHE A 155 -4.60 -0.65 -14.03
CA PHE A 155 -4.75 -1.49 -15.22
C PHE A 155 -6.14 -1.39 -15.88
N ILE A 156 -7.16 -1.06 -15.12
CA ILE A 156 -8.57 -1.17 -15.51
C ILE A 156 -9.35 0.08 -15.13
N GLN A 157 -10.40 0.36 -15.90
CA GLN A 157 -11.29 1.50 -15.74
C GLN A 157 -12.52 1.17 -14.89
N ASP A 158 -12.91 -0.09 -14.81
CA ASP A 158 -14.13 -0.56 -14.15
C ASP A 158 -13.80 -1.70 -13.18
N ALA A 159 -14.32 -1.62 -11.97
CA ALA A 159 -14.09 -2.61 -10.92
C ALA A 159 -14.58 -4.03 -11.30
N MET A 160 -15.51 -4.15 -12.27
CA MET A 160 -15.98 -5.45 -12.78
C MET A 160 -14.82 -6.33 -13.26
N LYS A 161 -13.75 -5.73 -13.80
CA LYS A 161 -12.56 -6.45 -14.31
C LYS A 161 -11.54 -6.80 -13.23
N PHE A 162 -11.71 -6.31 -11.98
CA PHE A 162 -10.69 -6.50 -10.94
C PHE A 162 -10.43 -7.98 -10.60
N PRO A 163 -11.44 -8.84 -10.41
CA PRO A 163 -11.22 -10.27 -10.19
C PRO A 163 -10.45 -10.94 -11.34
N ASP A 164 -10.78 -10.61 -12.59
CA ASP A 164 -10.12 -11.19 -13.77
C ASP A 164 -8.66 -10.76 -13.88
N LEU A 165 -8.37 -9.47 -13.67
CA LEU A 165 -7.01 -8.97 -13.59
C LEU A 165 -6.19 -9.73 -12.54
N ILE A 166 -6.76 -9.91 -11.34
CA ILE A 166 -6.04 -10.58 -10.25
C ILE A 166 -5.87 -12.07 -10.53
N HIS A 167 -6.88 -12.75 -11.05
CA HIS A 167 -6.75 -14.15 -11.47
C HIS A 167 -5.65 -14.32 -12.53
N SER A 168 -5.56 -13.39 -13.49
CA SER A 168 -4.56 -13.45 -14.56
C SER A 168 -3.11 -13.32 -14.06
N VAL A 169 -2.87 -12.57 -12.96
CA VAL A 169 -1.53 -12.32 -12.43
C VAL A 169 -1.14 -13.27 -11.29
N LYS A 170 -2.09 -13.98 -10.68
CA LYS A 170 -1.83 -15.00 -9.64
C LYS A 170 -1.30 -16.30 -10.26
N PRO A 171 -0.81 -17.26 -9.46
CA PRO A 171 -0.47 -18.60 -9.93
C PRO A 171 -1.60 -19.22 -10.75
N GLU A 172 -1.25 -19.92 -11.84
CA GLU A 172 -2.24 -20.56 -12.70
C GLU A 172 -3.05 -21.63 -11.93
N ALA A 173 -4.35 -21.65 -12.18
CA ALA A 173 -5.30 -22.38 -11.36
C ALA A 173 -5.12 -23.92 -11.38
N ASP A 174 -4.56 -24.46 -12.47
CA ASP A 174 -4.35 -25.90 -12.66
C ASP A 174 -3.08 -26.43 -11.98
N ARG A 175 -2.09 -25.55 -11.73
CA ARG A 175 -0.73 -25.96 -11.32
C ARG A 175 -0.17 -25.22 -10.11
N GLY A 176 -0.73 -24.07 -9.69
CA GLY A 176 -0.31 -23.31 -8.53
C GLY A 176 1.06 -22.61 -8.69
N PHE A 177 1.54 -22.45 -9.91
CA PHE A 177 2.71 -21.68 -10.27
C PHE A 177 2.48 -20.97 -11.62
N PRO A 178 3.32 -20.01 -12.03
CA PRO A 178 4.45 -19.42 -11.31
C PRO A 178 4.01 -18.66 -10.06
N GLN A 179 4.95 -18.40 -9.14
CA GLN A 179 4.69 -17.43 -8.06
C GLN A 179 4.25 -16.12 -8.68
N ALA A 180 3.15 -15.55 -8.22
CA ALA A 180 2.47 -14.41 -8.85
C ALA A 180 3.45 -13.34 -9.34
N ALA A 181 3.44 -13.13 -10.66
CA ALA A 181 4.32 -12.26 -11.42
C ALA A 181 3.68 -11.94 -12.76
N SER A 182 4.19 -10.91 -13.45
CA SER A 182 3.71 -10.54 -14.78
C SER A 182 4.27 -11.43 -15.90
N ALA A 183 5.35 -12.17 -15.66
CA ALA A 183 6.05 -12.96 -16.67
C ALA A 183 5.42 -14.35 -16.89
N HIS A 184 4.15 -14.42 -17.29
CA HIS A 184 3.49 -15.68 -17.69
C HIS A 184 2.28 -15.46 -18.61
N ASP A 185 1.79 -16.55 -19.22
CA ASP A 185 0.77 -16.54 -20.27
C ASP A 185 -0.52 -15.83 -19.88
N THR A 186 -1.11 -16.18 -18.74
CA THR A 186 -2.44 -15.68 -18.36
C THR A 186 -2.46 -14.16 -18.11
N PHE A 187 -1.38 -13.61 -17.54
CA PHE A 187 -1.29 -12.16 -17.37
C PHE A 187 -1.23 -11.44 -18.71
N TRP A 188 -0.33 -11.87 -19.60
CA TRP A 188 -0.15 -11.21 -20.88
C TRP A 188 -1.32 -11.46 -21.84
N ASP A 189 -2.02 -12.60 -21.74
CA ASP A 189 -3.27 -12.83 -22.45
C ASP A 189 -4.34 -11.81 -22.04
N PHE A 190 -4.57 -11.65 -20.75
CA PHE A 190 -5.50 -10.63 -20.23
C PHE A 190 -5.12 -9.22 -20.72
N ILE A 191 -3.84 -8.85 -20.62
CA ILE A 191 -3.34 -7.54 -21.04
C ILE A 191 -3.53 -7.34 -22.56
N SER A 192 -3.25 -8.36 -23.38
CA SER A 192 -3.39 -8.28 -24.84
C SER A 192 -4.82 -7.97 -25.29
N LEU A 193 -5.80 -8.41 -24.50
CA LEU A 193 -7.24 -8.23 -24.74
C LEU A 193 -7.85 -7.04 -23.95
N THR A 194 -7.01 -6.31 -23.21
CA THR A 194 -7.45 -5.21 -22.36
C THR A 194 -6.62 -3.94 -22.66
N PRO A 195 -6.87 -3.25 -23.78
CA PRO A 195 -6.05 -2.12 -24.23
C PRO A 195 -6.02 -0.94 -23.25
N GLU A 196 -7.05 -0.76 -22.42
CA GLU A 196 -7.06 0.24 -21.34
C GLU A 196 -5.88 0.09 -20.36
N SER A 197 -5.25 -1.10 -20.30
CA SER A 197 -4.09 -1.37 -19.44
C SER A 197 -2.77 -0.80 -19.97
N MET A 198 -2.71 -0.33 -21.22
CA MET A 198 -1.44 0.00 -21.88
C MET A 198 -0.67 1.12 -21.18
N ASN A 199 -1.36 2.14 -20.64
CA ASN A 199 -0.67 3.14 -19.83
C ASN A 199 -0.02 2.51 -18.59
N MET A 200 -0.77 1.72 -17.83
CA MET A 200 -0.24 1.03 -16.65
C MET A 200 0.89 0.06 -16.99
N VAL A 201 0.83 -0.61 -18.15
CA VAL A 201 1.92 -1.49 -18.63
C VAL A 201 3.21 -0.71 -18.79
N MET A 202 3.18 0.50 -19.35
CA MET A 202 4.39 1.33 -19.45
C MET A 202 4.98 1.63 -18.07
N TRP A 203 4.15 1.96 -17.09
CA TRP A 203 4.57 2.23 -15.73
C TRP A 203 5.14 1.00 -15.03
N VAL A 204 4.47 -0.16 -15.12
CA VAL A 204 4.92 -1.39 -14.44
C VAL A 204 6.16 -2.01 -15.11
N MET A 205 6.38 -1.74 -16.38
CA MET A 205 7.61 -2.15 -17.08
C MET A 205 8.76 -1.15 -16.92
N SER A 206 8.50 0.03 -16.38
CA SER A 206 9.53 1.01 -16.05
C SER A 206 10.26 0.68 -14.73
N ASP A 207 11.26 1.49 -14.44
CA ASP A 207 12.05 1.40 -13.21
C ASP A 207 11.24 1.68 -11.94
N ARG A 208 10.07 2.36 -12.06
CA ARG A 208 9.19 2.62 -10.91
C ARG A 208 8.62 1.36 -10.26
N ALA A 209 8.56 0.24 -10.99
CA ALA A 209 8.07 -1.03 -10.46
C ALA A 209 9.14 -1.88 -9.73
N ILE A 210 10.38 -1.39 -9.67
CA ILE A 210 11.49 -2.01 -8.93
C ILE A 210 12.18 -0.98 -8.03
N PRO A 211 11.45 -0.33 -7.11
CA PRO A 211 12.01 0.71 -6.25
C PRO A 211 13.16 0.15 -5.42
N ARG A 212 14.18 0.97 -5.19
CA ARG A 212 15.35 0.61 -4.38
C ARG A 212 14.96 0.38 -2.92
N SER A 213 13.97 1.12 -2.41
CA SER A 213 13.45 1.03 -1.05
C SER A 213 12.00 1.52 -1.02
N PHE A 214 11.22 1.07 -0.04
CA PHE A 214 9.93 1.69 0.25
C PHE A 214 10.04 3.19 0.58
N ARG A 215 11.18 3.63 1.15
CA ARG A 215 11.46 5.04 1.45
C ARG A 215 11.73 5.90 0.20
N MET A 216 12.08 5.26 -0.90
CA MET A 216 12.50 5.88 -2.16
C MET A 216 11.47 5.64 -3.27
N MET A 217 10.20 5.65 -2.94
CA MET A 217 9.09 5.62 -3.89
C MET A 217 8.07 6.70 -3.55
N ASP A 218 7.45 7.25 -4.57
CA ASP A 218 6.29 8.12 -4.42
C ASP A 218 5.04 7.28 -4.16
N GLY A 219 3.96 7.92 -3.70
CA GLY A 219 2.66 7.30 -3.52
C GLY A 219 1.55 8.14 -4.13
N PHE A 220 0.48 7.51 -4.59
CA PHE A 220 -0.61 8.17 -5.27
C PHE A 220 -1.95 7.61 -4.79
N GLY A 221 -2.92 8.51 -4.55
CA GLY A 221 -4.29 8.12 -4.26
C GLY A 221 -5.00 7.47 -5.45
N VAL A 222 -4.44 7.59 -6.64
CA VAL A 222 -4.91 7.10 -7.95
C VAL A 222 -6.19 7.81 -8.41
N HIS A 223 -7.27 7.70 -7.63
CA HIS A 223 -8.58 8.23 -7.96
C HIS A 223 -8.69 9.74 -7.84
N THR A 224 -9.69 10.30 -8.50
CA THR A 224 -10.20 11.63 -8.23
C THR A 224 -11.17 11.54 -7.06
N PHE A 225 -10.94 12.37 -6.02
CA PHE A 225 -11.82 12.57 -4.88
C PHE A 225 -12.41 13.97 -4.94
N ARG A 226 -13.26 14.33 -3.97
CA ARG A 226 -13.77 15.68 -3.78
C ARG A 226 -13.29 16.27 -2.45
N PHE A 227 -12.87 17.52 -2.48
CA PHE A 227 -12.82 18.38 -1.30
C PHE A 227 -14.11 19.15 -1.17
N ILE A 228 -14.59 19.29 0.07
CA ILE A 228 -15.78 20.11 0.39
C ILE A 228 -15.37 21.07 1.50
N ASN A 229 -15.51 22.38 1.26
CA ASN A 229 -15.19 23.39 2.25
C ASN A 229 -16.37 23.65 3.22
N ALA A 230 -16.16 24.54 4.19
CA ALA A 230 -17.16 24.88 5.20
C ALA A 230 -18.46 25.52 4.62
N ASP A 231 -18.38 26.11 3.42
CA ASP A 231 -19.53 26.69 2.71
C ASP A 231 -20.26 25.65 1.84
N GLY A 232 -19.78 24.41 1.80
CA GLY A 232 -20.32 23.32 0.96
C GLY A 232 -19.85 23.36 -0.50
N ALA A 233 -18.92 24.24 -0.85
CA ALA A 233 -18.34 24.26 -2.19
C ALA A 233 -17.38 23.09 -2.39
N ALA A 234 -17.57 22.37 -3.52
CA ALA A 234 -16.77 21.19 -3.86
C ALA A 234 -15.74 21.47 -4.96
N LYS A 235 -14.60 20.81 -4.89
CA LYS A 235 -13.56 20.74 -5.92
C LYS A 235 -13.06 19.32 -6.05
N PHE A 236 -12.69 18.91 -7.23
CA PHE A 236 -11.96 17.66 -7.42
C PHE A 236 -10.54 17.75 -6.86
N VAL A 237 -10.03 16.63 -6.37
CA VAL A 237 -8.67 16.53 -5.83
C VAL A 237 -8.04 15.17 -6.15
N LYS A 238 -6.74 15.19 -6.49
CA LYS A 238 -5.86 14.02 -6.50
C LYS A 238 -4.77 14.18 -5.45
N PHE A 239 -4.45 13.09 -4.74
CA PHE A 239 -3.47 13.07 -3.66
C PHE A 239 -2.18 12.38 -4.10
N HIS A 240 -1.04 13.01 -3.82
CA HIS A 240 0.28 12.51 -4.16
C HIS A 240 1.22 12.56 -2.96
N TRP A 241 1.87 11.47 -2.66
CA TRP A 241 2.98 11.41 -1.71
C TRP A 241 4.30 11.49 -2.48
N ARG A 242 5.11 12.48 -2.17
CA ARG A 242 6.44 12.64 -2.76
C ARG A 242 7.50 12.34 -1.72
N SER A 243 8.31 11.29 -1.95
CA SER A 243 9.42 10.96 -1.06
C SER A 243 10.42 12.12 -1.00
N THR A 244 10.86 12.50 0.21
CA THR A 244 11.92 13.50 0.38
C THR A 244 13.28 13.01 -0.14
N LEU A 245 13.47 11.68 -0.24
CA LEU A 245 14.61 11.02 -0.87
C LEU A 245 14.47 10.92 -2.40
N ARG A 246 13.32 11.31 -2.95
CA ARG A 246 12.91 11.12 -4.35
C ARG A 246 12.83 9.65 -4.75
N ALA A 247 12.11 9.38 -5.84
CA ALA A 247 12.00 8.03 -6.39
C ALA A 247 13.36 7.56 -6.91
N GLN A 248 13.76 6.35 -6.53
CA GLN A 248 14.97 5.68 -6.98
C GLN A 248 14.68 4.21 -7.21
N SER A 249 15.31 3.63 -8.22
CA SER A 249 15.13 2.23 -8.57
C SER A 249 16.41 1.42 -8.38
N THR A 250 16.24 0.10 -8.33
CA THR A 250 17.30 -0.86 -8.66
C THR A 250 17.39 -1.01 -10.18
N THR A 251 18.46 -1.64 -10.68
CA THR A 251 18.43 -2.26 -11.99
C THR A 251 17.76 -3.64 -11.90
N TRP A 252 17.35 -4.22 -13.06
CA TRP A 252 16.69 -5.53 -13.03
C TRP A 252 17.59 -6.65 -12.49
N ASP A 253 18.87 -6.67 -12.86
CA ASP A 253 19.80 -7.68 -12.36
C ASP A 253 20.13 -7.52 -10.87
N GLU A 254 20.18 -6.29 -10.34
CA GLU A 254 20.22 -6.04 -8.90
C GLU A 254 18.99 -6.62 -8.21
N ALA A 255 17.78 -6.30 -8.71
CA ALA A 255 16.51 -6.76 -8.11
C ALA A 255 16.47 -8.30 -8.03
N VAL A 256 16.89 -8.99 -9.09
CA VAL A 256 16.95 -10.47 -9.13
C VAL A 256 17.98 -11.02 -8.13
N LYS A 257 19.18 -10.46 -8.08
CA LYS A 257 20.25 -10.90 -7.17
C LYS A 257 19.88 -10.65 -5.71
N ILE A 258 19.38 -9.46 -5.39
CA ILE A 258 18.90 -9.11 -4.04
C ILE A 258 17.75 -10.05 -3.64
N SER A 259 16.80 -10.28 -4.54
CA SER A 259 15.68 -11.20 -4.33
C SER A 259 16.12 -12.61 -3.92
N GLY A 260 17.26 -13.06 -4.44
CA GLY A 260 17.86 -14.36 -4.09
C GLY A 260 18.65 -14.34 -2.78
N ALA A 261 19.34 -13.25 -2.48
CA ALA A 261 20.23 -13.12 -1.34
C ALA A 261 19.49 -12.66 -0.06
N ASP A 262 18.55 -11.72 -0.19
CA ASP A 262 17.74 -11.18 0.91
C ASP A 262 16.30 -10.93 0.43
N PRO A 263 15.39 -11.87 0.62
CA PRO A 263 14.00 -11.70 0.20
C PRO A 263 13.27 -10.59 0.97
N ASP A 264 13.79 -10.16 2.11
CA ASP A 264 13.21 -9.15 3.02
C ASP A 264 13.87 -7.77 2.89
N TYR A 265 14.60 -7.52 1.83
CA TYR A 265 15.46 -6.35 1.64
C TYR A 265 14.76 -5.01 1.90
N GLN A 266 13.59 -4.77 1.30
CA GLN A 266 12.89 -3.49 1.47
C GLN A 266 12.25 -3.36 2.87
N ARG A 267 11.77 -4.47 3.44
CA ARG A 267 11.22 -4.49 4.82
C ARG A 267 12.31 -4.26 5.85
N ARG A 268 13.50 -4.85 5.64
CA ARG A 268 14.68 -4.66 6.50
C ARG A 268 15.15 -3.22 6.46
N ASP A 269 15.26 -2.61 5.27
CA ASP A 269 15.65 -1.20 5.11
C ASP A 269 14.71 -0.26 5.89
N MET A 270 13.40 -0.47 5.82
CA MET A 270 12.43 0.32 6.59
C MET A 270 12.63 0.16 8.10
N PHE A 271 12.82 -1.07 8.58
CA PHE A 271 13.07 -1.34 9.99
C PHE A 271 14.36 -0.69 10.47
N GLU A 272 15.48 -0.92 9.77
CA GLU A 272 16.80 -0.40 10.15
C GLU A 272 16.83 1.14 10.13
N ALA A 273 16.19 1.76 9.15
CA ALA A 273 16.11 3.22 9.06
C ALA A 273 15.40 3.82 10.29
N ILE A 274 14.24 3.28 10.66
CA ILE A 274 13.50 3.76 11.82
C ILE A 274 14.28 3.50 13.12
N GLN A 275 14.91 2.33 13.27
CA GLN A 275 15.71 2.02 14.47
C GLN A 275 16.94 2.91 14.62
N SER A 276 17.54 3.36 13.52
CA SER A 276 18.69 4.27 13.53
C SER A 276 18.31 5.75 13.67
N GLY A 277 17.01 6.08 13.64
CA GLY A 277 16.52 7.47 13.68
C GLY A 277 16.56 8.19 12.33
N ASP A 278 16.86 7.49 11.23
CA ASP A 278 16.75 8.00 9.86
C ASP A 278 15.29 7.82 9.37
N PHE A 279 14.40 8.63 9.93
CA PHE A 279 12.97 8.48 9.76
C PHE A 279 12.53 8.73 8.32
N PRO A 280 11.82 7.77 7.69
CA PRO A 280 11.24 7.95 6.37
C PRO A 280 10.25 9.12 6.35
N GLU A 281 10.33 9.95 5.31
CA GLU A 281 9.50 11.15 5.19
C GLU A 281 8.97 11.33 3.77
N TRP A 282 7.69 11.76 3.66
CA TRP A 282 7.01 12.13 2.41
C TRP A 282 6.26 13.43 2.58
N GLU A 283 6.29 14.24 1.54
CA GLU A 283 5.41 15.40 1.38
C GLU A 283 4.07 14.95 0.79
N LEU A 284 2.95 15.43 1.34
CA LEU A 284 1.63 15.29 0.74
C LEU A 284 1.36 16.48 -0.16
N GLY A 285 1.23 16.22 -1.46
CA GLY A 285 0.81 17.20 -2.44
C GLY A 285 -0.60 16.91 -2.94
N VAL A 286 -1.31 17.96 -3.33
CA VAL A 286 -2.64 17.88 -3.92
C VAL A 286 -2.66 18.59 -5.27
N GLN A 287 -3.37 18.00 -6.23
CA GLN A 287 -3.80 18.66 -7.46
C GLN A 287 -5.30 18.93 -7.33
N VAL A 288 -5.70 20.19 -7.32
CA VAL A 288 -7.10 20.61 -7.12
C VAL A 288 -7.61 21.33 -8.37
N PHE A 289 -8.78 20.94 -8.84
CA PHE A 289 -9.39 21.45 -10.05
C PHE A 289 -10.92 21.40 -9.96
N ASP A 290 -11.59 22.07 -10.88
CA ASP A 290 -13.05 22.06 -10.98
C ASP A 290 -13.55 21.25 -12.18
N GLU A 291 -14.86 21.11 -12.26
CA GLU A 291 -15.54 20.38 -13.32
C GLU A 291 -15.36 21.06 -14.70
N ASP A 292 -15.29 22.40 -14.74
CA ASP A 292 -15.08 23.15 -15.97
C ASP A 292 -13.70 22.87 -16.56
N TRP A 293 -12.67 22.81 -15.71
CA TRP A 293 -11.33 22.42 -16.14
C TRP A 293 -11.31 20.96 -16.59
N ALA A 294 -11.93 20.07 -15.83
CA ALA A 294 -12.00 18.64 -16.14
C ALA A 294 -12.66 18.38 -17.51
N ALA A 295 -13.74 19.09 -17.81
CA ALA A 295 -14.47 18.97 -19.07
C ALA A 295 -13.67 19.43 -20.32
N GLN A 296 -12.60 20.22 -20.13
CA GLN A 296 -11.74 20.70 -21.22
C GLN A 296 -10.57 19.75 -21.54
N GLN A 297 -10.36 18.71 -20.73
CA GLN A 297 -9.24 17.80 -20.93
C GLN A 297 -9.49 16.82 -22.09
N PRO A 298 -8.45 16.39 -22.80
CA PRO A 298 -8.59 15.37 -23.85
C PRO A 298 -8.85 13.97 -23.30
N TYR A 299 -8.82 13.78 -21.98
CA TYR A 299 -9.07 12.54 -21.23
C TYR A 299 -10.07 12.77 -20.11
N ASP A 300 -10.73 11.71 -19.67
CA ASP A 300 -11.63 11.76 -18.53
C ASP A 300 -10.84 11.66 -17.21
N VAL A 301 -11.03 12.62 -16.31
CA VAL A 301 -10.34 12.68 -15.01
C VAL A 301 -10.84 11.61 -14.01
N LEU A 302 -11.99 10.98 -14.31
CA LEU A 302 -12.55 9.85 -13.54
C LEU A 302 -12.09 8.49 -14.08
N ASP A 303 -11.29 8.48 -15.15
CA ASP A 303 -10.64 7.26 -15.66
C ASP A 303 -9.40 6.94 -14.82
N ALA A 304 -9.45 5.86 -14.05
CA ALA A 304 -8.34 5.43 -13.19
C ALA A 304 -7.06 5.03 -13.97
N THR A 305 -7.13 4.92 -15.30
CA THR A 305 -5.94 4.69 -16.15
C THR A 305 -5.25 5.99 -16.58
N LYS A 306 -5.74 7.14 -16.11
CA LYS A 306 -5.26 8.48 -16.48
C LYS A 306 -4.70 9.22 -15.26
N LEU A 307 -3.73 10.07 -15.52
CA LEU A 307 -3.15 11.01 -14.55
C LEU A 307 -3.32 12.46 -15.06
N ILE A 308 -3.10 13.41 -14.18
CA ILE A 308 -2.97 14.83 -14.52
C ILE A 308 -1.49 15.19 -14.50
N PRO A 309 -0.89 15.62 -15.63
CA PRO A 309 0.49 16.10 -15.65
C PRO A 309 0.71 17.25 -14.66
N GLU A 310 1.87 17.27 -13.99
CA GLU A 310 2.19 18.35 -13.03
C GLU A 310 2.39 19.72 -13.72
N GLU A 311 2.66 19.70 -15.00
CA GLU A 311 2.74 20.91 -15.84
C GLU A 311 1.36 21.55 -16.05
N ASP A 312 0.27 20.75 -16.07
CA ASP A 312 -1.10 21.25 -16.21
C ASP A 312 -1.65 21.73 -14.86
N ILE A 313 -1.46 20.95 -13.81
CA ILE A 313 -1.80 21.32 -12.43
C ILE A 313 -0.63 20.97 -11.51
N PRO A 314 0.18 21.96 -11.10
CA PRO A 314 1.29 21.75 -10.19
C PRO A 314 0.82 21.22 -8.82
N LEU A 315 1.64 20.39 -8.20
CA LEU A 315 1.39 19.90 -6.85
C LEU A 315 1.52 21.03 -5.82
N ARG A 316 0.46 21.30 -5.07
CA ARG A 316 0.50 22.13 -3.86
C ARG A 316 0.83 21.22 -2.68
N ILE A 317 1.98 21.42 -2.05
CA ILE A 317 2.37 20.66 -0.85
C ILE A 317 1.61 21.20 0.35
N VAL A 318 0.81 20.35 0.99
CA VAL A 318 -0.06 20.72 2.11
C VAL A 318 0.40 20.17 3.45
N GLY A 319 1.29 19.19 3.44
CA GLY A 319 1.81 18.60 4.67
C GLY A 319 2.92 17.59 4.43
N ARG A 320 3.38 16.98 5.51
CA ARG A 320 4.38 15.92 5.48
C ARG A 320 4.00 14.77 6.41
N MET A 321 4.37 13.57 6.04
CA MET A 321 4.29 12.36 6.87
C MET A 321 5.70 11.94 7.28
N VAL A 322 5.89 11.69 8.56
CA VAL A 322 7.12 11.13 9.13
C VAL A 322 6.78 9.82 9.82
N LEU A 323 7.52 8.75 9.51
CA LEU A 323 7.35 7.44 10.15
C LEU A 323 8.49 7.23 11.16
N ASP A 324 8.17 7.30 12.44
CA ASP A 324 9.14 7.36 13.54
C ASP A 324 9.13 6.16 14.50
N ARG A 325 8.20 5.20 14.28
CA ARG A 325 8.09 4.00 15.13
C ARG A 325 7.70 2.76 14.31
N TYR A 326 8.52 1.72 14.40
CA TYR A 326 8.17 0.41 13.83
C TYR A 326 7.20 -0.33 14.77
N PRO A 327 6.31 -1.23 14.26
CA PRO A 327 5.40 -2.01 15.08
C PRO A 327 6.12 -2.82 16.17
N ASP A 328 5.56 -2.84 17.37
CA ASP A 328 6.06 -3.69 18.47
C ASP A 328 5.69 -5.17 18.25
N ASN A 329 4.54 -5.41 17.59
CA ASN A 329 4.09 -6.74 17.21
C ASN A 329 3.56 -6.73 15.78
N PHE A 330 4.26 -7.43 14.89
CA PHE A 330 3.95 -7.45 13.46
C PHE A 330 2.56 -8.02 13.17
N PHE A 331 2.12 -9.06 13.89
CA PHE A 331 0.79 -9.63 13.69
C PHE A 331 -0.30 -8.66 14.14
N ALA A 332 -0.22 -8.17 15.35
CA ALA A 332 -1.23 -7.30 15.95
C ALA A 332 -1.41 -5.98 15.19
N GLU A 333 -0.32 -5.38 14.71
CA GLU A 333 -0.32 -4.03 14.15
C GLU A 333 -0.21 -4.00 12.62
N THR A 334 0.44 -5.00 11.97
CA THR A 334 0.61 -5.02 10.51
C THR A 334 -0.28 -6.05 9.82
N GLU A 335 -0.37 -7.28 10.35
CA GLU A 335 -1.27 -8.29 9.77
C GLU A 335 -2.74 -7.93 9.98
N GLN A 336 -3.11 -7.44 11.14
CA GLN A 336 -4.49 -7.12 11.50
C GLN A 336 -4.96 -5.73 11.05
N VAL A 337 -4.08 -4.84 10.56
CA VAL A 337 -4.56 -3.55 10.07
C VAL A 337 -5.49 -3.72 8.87
N ALA A 338 -6.60 -2.98 8.92
CA ALA A 338 -7.61 -2.90 7.87
C ALA A 338 -7.65 -1.49 7.29
N PHE A 339 -7.36 -1.36 6.00
CA PHE A 339 -7.55 -0.10 5.28
C PHE A 339 -8.86 -0.16 4.51
N LEU A 340 -9.63 0.91 4.57
CA LEU A 340 -10.93 1.03 3.92
C LEU A 340 -11.00 2.37 3.16
N PRO A 341 -11.08 2.38 1.82
CA PRO A 341 -11.32 3.62 1.08
C PRO A 341 -12.60 4.36 1.49
N THR A 342 -13.55 3.67 2.13
CA THR A 342 -14.77 4.26 2.71
C THR A 342 -14.52 5.06 3.98
N ASN A 343 -13.35 4.94 4.61
CA ASN A 343 -13.00 5.75 5.75
C ASN A 343 -12.61 7.15 5.26
N VAL A 344 -13.57 8.06 5.24
CA VAL A 344 -13.40 9.48 4.95
C VAL A 344 -13.91 10.29 6.14
N ILE A 345 -13.49 11.55 6.19
CA ILE A 345 -13.86 12.51 7.24
C ILE A 345 -14.60 13.69 6.62
N PRO A 346 -15.31 14.55 7.40
CA PRO A 346 -15.91 15.74 6.87
C PRO A 346 -14.95 16.54 6.00
N GLY A 347 -15.40 16.97 4.81
CA GLY A 347 -14.60 17.72 3.86
C GLY A 347 -13.87 16.88 2.81
N ILE A 348 -13.97 15.55 2.86
CA ILE A 348 -13.47 14.63 1.81
C ILE A 348 -14.62 13.74 1.37
N ASP A 349 -14.88 13.69 0.05
CA ASP A 349 -15.94 12.87 -0.53
C ASP A 349 -15.46 12.12 -1.77
N PHE A 350 -16.29 11.23 -2.27
CA PHE A 350 -16.01 10.37 -3.42
C PHE A 350 -16.37 11.07 -4.73
N SER A 351 -15.91 10.51 -5.82
CA SER A 351 -16.33 10.80 -7.19
C SER A 351 -16.98 9.58 -7.82
N GLU A 352 -17.49 9.75 -9.03
CA GLU A 352 -18.14 8.71 -9.84
C GLU A 352 -17.13 7.82 -10.59
N ASP A 353 -15.84 7.87 -10.25
CA ASP A 353 -14.83 6.94 -10.76
C ASP A 353 -15.30 5.47 -10.56
N PRO A 354 -15.57 4.70 -11.64
CA PRO A 354 -16.17 3.37 -11.53
C PRO A 354 -15.29 2.37 -10.78
N LEU A 355 -13.98 2.56 -10.82
CA LEU A 355 -13.04 1.72 -10.07
C LEU A 355 -13.06 2.09 -8.59
N LEU A 356 -13.10 3.38 -8.24
CA LEU A 356 -13.24 3.82 -6.85
C LEU A 356 -14.52 3.27 -6.23
N GLN A 357 -15.66 3.41 -6.92
CA GLN A 357 -16.96 2.94 -6.43
C GLN A 357 -16.95 1.44 -6.08
N GLY A 358 -16.34 0.60 -6.92
CA GLY A 358 -16.18 -0.83 -6.61
C GLY A 358 -15.25 -1.11 -5.42
N ARG A 359 -14.23 -0.28 -5.21
CA ARG A 359 -13.32 -0.37 -4.06
C ARG A 359 -14.04 -0.09 -2.73
N LEU A 360 -15.04 0.79 -2.72
CA LEU A 360 -15.79 1.14 -1.50
C LEU A 360 -16.48 -0.08 -0.89
N PHE A 361 -16.95 -1.01 -1.70
CA PHE A 361 -17.53 -2.27 -1.21
C PHE A 361 -16.45 -3.33 -0.92
N SER A 362 -15.53 -3.56 -1.88
CA SER A 362 -14.59 -4.69 -1.85
C SER A 362 -13.73 -4.74 -0.59
N TYR A 363 -13.21 -3.60 -0.14
CA TYR A 363 -12.34 -3.56 1.04
C TYR A 363 -13.09 -3.86 2.33
N LEU A 364 -14.32 -3.37 2.47
CA LEU A 364 -15.16 -3.68 3.63
C LEU A 364 -15.46 -5.18 3.72
N ASP A 365 -15.83 -5.79 2.61
CA ASP A 365 -16.18 -7.21 2.52
C ASP A 365 -14.97 -8.12 2.85
N THR A 366 -13.83 -7.88 2.21
CA THR A 366 -12.64 -8.71 2.44
C THR A 366 -12.09 -8.59 3.86
N GLN A 367 -12.14 -7.42 4.50
CA GLN A 367 -11.66 -7.25 5.88
C GLN A 367 -12.50 -8.04 6.88
N LYS A 368 -13.81 -8.09 6.69
CA LYS A 368 -14.71 -8.89 7.53
C LYS A 368 -14.33 -10.38 7.48
N SER A 369 -14.10 -10.92 6.30
CA SER A 369 -13.72 -12.33 6.13
C SER A 369 -12.30 -12.61 6.66
N ARG A 370 -11.34 -11.73 6.38
CA ARG A 370 -9.94 -11.89 6.79
C ARG A 370 -9.75 -11.79 8.29
N LEU A 371 -10.45 -10.87 8.96
CA LEU A 371 -10.33 -10.62 10.40
C LEU A 371 -11.36 -11.37 11.24
N GLY A 372 -12.29 -12.10 10.62
CA GLY A 372 -13.21 -13.01 11.28
C GLY A 372 -14.37 -12.34 12.03
N THR A 373 -14.57 -11.04 11.88
CA THR A 373 -15.60 -10.30 12.60
C THR A 373 -16.05 -9.05 11.85
N THR A 374 -17.32 -8.68 12.02
CA THR A 374 -17.83 -7.37 11.61
C THR A 374 -17.30 -6.24 12.49
N ASN A 375 -16.85 -6.56 13.71
CA ASN A 375 -16.31 -5.60 14.68
C ASN A 375 -14.78 -5.40 14.54
N PHE A 376 -14.20 -5.63 13.37
CA PHE A 376 -12.75 -5.47 13.15
C PHE A 376 -12.25 -4.04 13.41
N HIS A 377 -13.14 -3.05 13.37
CA HIS A 377 -12.84 -1.67 13.76
C HIS A 377 -12.51 -1.51 15.26
N GLN A 378 -12.78 -2.51 16.10
CA GLN A 378 -12.41 -2.52 17.52
C GLN A 378 -11.00 -3.08 17.79
N ILE A 379 -10.36 -3.69 16.78
CA ILE A 379 -8.94 -4.08 16.89
C ILE A 379 -8.11 -2.79 17.05
N PRO A 380 -7.20 -2.68 18.02
CA PRO A 380 -6.55 -1.42 18.40
C PRO A 380 -5.95 -0.61 17.26
N VAL A 381 -5.30 -1.27 16.28
CA VAL A 381 -4.72 -0.60 15.11
C VAL A 381 -5.78 -0.06 14.15
N ASN A 382 -7.01 -0.58 14.19
CA ASN A 382 -8.12 -0.16 13.33
C ASN A 382 -9.06 0.83 14.03
N ALA A 383 -9.02 0.85 15.36
CA ALA A 383 -9.92 1.67 16.16
C ALA A 383 -9.67 3.18 15.95
N PRO A 384 -10.72 4.00 15.80
CA PRO A 384 -10.55 5.44 15.79
C PRO A 384 -10.01 5.93 17.15
N LYS A 385 -9.31 7.06 17.13
CA LYS A 385 -8.81 7.72 18.35
C LYS A 385 -9.83 8.69 18.96
N CYS A 386 -10.84 9.06 18.18
CA CYS A 386 -11.98 9.83 18.66
C CYS A 386 -13.06 8.92 19.27
N PRO A 387 -13.99 9.48 20.08
CA PRO A 387 -15.13 8.73 20.62
C PRO A 387 -16.01 8.16 19.50
N MET A 388 -16.41 6.90 19.66
CA MET A 388 -17.29 6.20 18.72
C MET A 388 -18.67 5.98 19.36
N HIS A 389 -19.71 6.56 18.77
CA HIS A 389 -21.08 6.46 19.23
C HIS A 389 -22.02 6.05 18.10
N ASN A 390 -22.57 4.83 18.16
CA ASN A 390 -23.55 4.32 17.20
C ASN A 390 -24.46 3.25 17.82
N PHE A 391 -25.34 2.67 17.01
CA PHE A 391 -26.25 1.60 17.42
C PHE A 391 -25.79 0.20 16.97
N GLN A 392 -24.57 0.06 16.46
CA GLN A 392 -23.98 -1.21 16.02
C GLN A 392 -23.33 -1.91 17.23
N ARG A 393 -24.18 -2.53 18.08
CA ARG A 393 -23.82 -2.96 19.42
C ARG A 393 -23.61 -4.46 19.58
N ASP A 394 -23.89 -5.25 18.55
CA ASP A 394 -23.84 -6.70 18.57
C ASP A 394 -22.80 -7.25 17.58
N GLY A 395 -22.75 -8.53 17.42
CA GLY A 395 -21.88 -9.25 16.49
C GLY A 395 -20.64 -9.87 17.15
N MET A 396 -19.98 -10.80 16.43
CA MET A 396 -18.79 -11.49 16.94
C MET A 396 -17.73 -10.51 17.39
N MET A 397 -17.07 -10.83 18.51
CA MET A 397 -15.98 -10.05 19.11
C MET A 397 -16.38 -8.61 19.43
N GLN A 398 -17.65 -8.36 19.80
CA GLN A 398 -18.04 -7.09 20.39
C GLN A 398 -17.37 -6.95 21.76
N THR A 399 -16.51 -5.95 21.92
CA THR A 399 -15.73 -5.71 23.15
C THR A 399 -16.24 -4.50 23.95
N HIS A 400 -17.02 -3.61 23.34
CA HIS A 400 -17.58 -2.47 24.03
C HIS A 400 -18.83 -2.85 24.82
N VAL A 401 -18.90 -2.41 26.07
CA VAL A 401 -20.07 -2.58 26.93
C VAL A 401 -20.94 -1.34 26.82
N HIS A 402 -21.88 -1.37 25.87
CA HIS A 402 -22.82 -0.28 25.66
C HIS A 402 -23.88 -0.23 26.78
N LYS A 403 -24.26 0.98 27.19
CA LYS A 403 -25.31 1.20 28.15
C LYS A 403 -26.64 1.58 27.48
N GLY A 404 -27.73 1.47 28.24
CA GLY A 404 -29.07 1.81 27.78
C GLY A 404 -29.73 0.73 26.94
N ARG A 405 -31.06 0.81 26.84
CA ARG A 405 -31.90 -0.20 26.15
C ARG A 405 -32.19 0.10 24.69
N ALA A 406 -31.84 1.30 24.22
CA ALA A 406 -32.03 1.68 22.82
C ALA A 406 -30.85 1.23 21.97
N ASN A 407 -31.12 0.44 20.91
CA ASN A 407 -30.15 0.08 19.86
C ASN A 407 -30.68 0.43 18.46
N TYR A 408 -31.58 1.42 18.38
CA TYR A 408 -32.24 1.88 17.17
C TYR A 408 -32.51 3.38 17.18
N GLU A 409 -32.60 3.98 16.01
CA GLU A 409 -32.93 5.37 15.73
C GLU A 409 -34.01 5.41 14.63
N PRO A 410 -35.07 6.24 14.72
CA PRO A 410 -35.40 7.12 15.84
C PRO A 410 -36.00 6.38 17.04
N ASN A 411 -35.80 6.94 18.23
CA ASN A 411 -36.49 6.47 19.44
C ASN A 411 -36.97 7.63 20.29
N SER A 412 -38.00 7.37 21.08
CA SER A 412 -38.63 8.33 22.00
C SER A 412 -38.43 7.97 23.48
N LEU A 413 -37.40 7.19 23.78
CA LEU A 413 -37.17 6.61 25.12
C LEU A 413 -36.53 7.59 26.08
N TYR A 414 -36.37 8.87 25.71
CA TYR A 414 -35.76 9.90 26.55
C TYR A 414 -36.47 10.06 27.88
N LYS A 415 -35.71 9.92 28.95
CA LYS A 415 -35.99 10.39 30.31
C LYS A 415 -34.74 11.07 30.81
N ALA A 416 -34.90 12.00 31.79
CA ALA A 416 -33.80 12.85 32.22
C ALA A 416 -32.51 12.13 32.65
N ASP A 417 -32.59 10.85 33.03
CA ASP A 417 -31.48 10.05 33.54
C ASP A 417 -31.21 8.76 32.70
N GLU A 418 -31.86 8.60 31.54
CA GLU A 418 -31.67 7.43 30.70
C GLU A 418 -30.79 7.74 29.47
N GLU A 419 -29.79 6.90 29.24
CA GLU A 419 -29.03 6.91 27.97
C GLU A 419 -29.90 6.35 26.84
N THR A 420 -30.29 7.20 25.90
CA THR A 420 -31.16 6.85 24.77
C THR A 420 -30.41 6.68 23.48
N GLY A 421 -29.07 6.69 23.54
CA GLY A 421 -28.15 6.55 22.41
C GLY A 421 -27.79 7.88 21.73
N PRO A 422 -26.90 7.83 20.76
CA PRO A 422 -26.46 9.01 20.01
C PRO A 422 -27.59 9.56 19.12
N ARG A 423 -27.39 10.80 18.63
CA ARG A 423 -28.29 11.46 17.68
C ARG A 423 -27.47 12.03 16.52
N PRO A 424 -28.05 12.12 15.30
CA PRO A 424 -27.45 12.87 14.20
C PRO A 424 -27.14 14.31 14.64
N ALA A 425 -26.05 14.86 14.15
CA ALA A 425 -25.61 16.23 14.42
C ALA A 425 -25.51 17.02 13.11
N GLU A 426 -25.70 18.34 13.22
CA GLU A 426 -25.45 19.28 12.15
C GLU A 426 -23.95 19.54 11.98
N HIS A 427 -23.52 20.05 10.82
CA HIS A 427 -22.13 20.39 10.50
C HIS A 427 -21.15 19.20 10.62
N THR A 428 -21.57 18.07 10.07
CA THR A 428 -20.79 16.82 10.00
C THR A 428 -20.46 16.46 8.56
N PHE A 429 -20.13 15.20 8.30
CA PHE A 429 -19.93 14.70 6.93
C PHE A 429 -21.15 15.01 6.05
N THR A 430 -20.89 15.60 4.89
CA THR A 430 -21.91 15.92 3.89
C THR A 430 -21.46 15.39 2.52
N THR A 431 -22.34 14.64 1.87
CA THR A 431 -22.16 14.21 0.49
C THR A 431 -22.41 15.37 -0.46
N HIS A 432 -21.56 15.55 -1.47
CA HIS A 432 -21.78 16.51 -2.53
C HIS A 432 -23.04 16.13 -3.34
N PRO A 433 -24.01 17.04 -3.51
CA PRO A 433 -25.23 16.74 -4.26
C PRO A 433 -24.94 16.78 -5.77
N ASP A 434 -24.51 15.66 -6.32
CA ASP A 434 -24.32 15.50 -7.76
C ASP A 434 -25.64 15.12 -8.47
N ALA A 435 -25.83 15.62 -9.69
CA ALA A 435 -26.99 15.31 -10.49
C ALA A 435 -26.68 14.17 -11.45
N GLU A 436 -26.88 12.93 -11.01
CA GLU A 436 -26.84 11.78 -11.88
C GLU A 436 -28.24 11.52 -12.49
N ALA A 437 -28.39 11.73 -13.79
CA ALA A 437 -29.62 11.41 -14.50
C ALA A 437 -29.36 10.65 -15.79
N GLY A 438 -30.04 9.51 -15.97
CA GLY A 438 -29.96 8.74 -17.21
C GLY A 438 -30.61 7.37 -17.10
N PRO A 439 -30.77 6.67 -18.24
CA PRO A 439 -31.23 5.29 -18.24
C PRO A 439 -30.19 4.36 -17.60
N LYS A 440 -30.64 3.29 -16.94
CA LYS A 440 -29.73 2.24 -16.44
C LYS A 440 -29.19 1.45 -17.62
N LEU A 441 -27.89 1.60 -17.88
CA LEU A 441 -27.19 0.95 -18.99
C LEU A 441 -25.97 0.15 -18.48
N ARG A 442 -25.63 -0.92 -19.19
CA ARG A 442 -24.37 -1.65 -18.98
C ARG A 442 -23.43 -1.33 -20.14
N VAL A 443 -22.83 -0.14 -20.07
CA VAL A 443 -21.94 0.40 -21.11
C VAL A 443 -20.74 1.07 -20.44
N ARG A 444 -19.66 1.26 -21.21
CA ARG A 444 -18.55 2.13 -20.86
C ARG A 444 -18.68 3.45 -21.62
N SER A 445 -18.36 4.56 -20.96
CA SER A 445 -18.38 5.88 -21.61
C SER A 445 -17.37 5.95 -22.76
N GLU A 446 -17.73 6.64 -23.84
CA GLU A 446 -16.81 6.95 -24.95
C GLU A 446 -15.65 7.86 -24.50
N SER A 447 -15.81 8.61 -23.39
CA SER A 447 -14.72 9.41 -22.79
C SER A 447 -13.54 8.56 -22.31
N PHE A 448 -13.77 7.25 -22.07
CA PHE A 448 -12.76 6.28 -21.65
C PHE A 448 -12.09 5.53 -22.82
N ALA A 449 -12.40 5.85 -24.07
CA ALA A 449 -11.94 5.08 -25.23
C ALA A 449 -10.48 5.34 -25.65
N ASP A 450 -9.85 6.40 -25.12
CA ASP A 450 -8.43 6.65 -25.39
C ASP A 450 -7.53 5.81 -24.48
N HIS A 451 -6.89 4.79 -25.07
CA HIS A 451 -6.05 3.83 -24.35
C HIS A 451 -4.56 4.09 -24.50
N TYR A 452 -4.13 4.97 -25.43
CA TYR A 452 -2.72 5.06 -25.80
C TYR A 452 -2.06 6.41 -25.61
N SER A 453 -2.80 7.52 -25.62
CA SER A 453 -2.21 8.88 -25.59
C SER A 453 -1.29 9.08 -24.38
N GLN A 454 -1.74 8.74 -23.17
CA GLN A 454 -0.90 8.87 -21.98
C GLN A 454 0.18 7.78 -21.87
N ALA A 455 -0.03 6.59 -22.44
CA ALA A 455 1.02 5.58 -22.57
C ALA A 455 2.17 6.08 -23.45
N ARG A 456 1.85 6.74 -24.59
CA ARG A 456 2.81 7.44 -25.45
C ARG A 456 3.51 8.57 -24.71
N GLN A 457 2.74 9.45 -24.05
CA GLN A 457 3.30 10.54 -23.26
C GLN A 457 4.29 10.03 -22.23
N PHE A 458 3.94 8.97 -21.46
CA PHE A 458 4.83 8.39 -20.48
C PHE A 458 6.13 7.89 -21.11
N TYR A 459 6.05 7.07 -22.16
CA TYR A 459 7.25 6.50 -22.82
C TYR A 459 8.16 7.58 -23.41
N LEU A 460 7.58 8.56 -24.10
CA LEU A 460 8.34 9.65 -24.71
C LEU A 460 8.94 10.62 -23.67
N SER A 461 8.38 10.70 -22.47
CA SER A 461 8.90 11.51 -21.37
C SER A 461 10.15 10.92 -20.70
N GLN A 462 10.37 9.62 -20.88
CA GLN A 462 11.49 8.90 -20.29
C GLN A 462 12.82 9.29 -20.94
N THR A 463 13.91 9.24 -20.16
CA THR A 463 15.27 9.33 -20.72
C THR A 463 15.59 8.10 -21.56
N LYS A 464 16.61 8.19 -22.41
CA LYS A 464 17.01 7.03 -23.24
C LYS A 464 17.32 5.77 -22.44
N PRO A 465 18.05 5.82 -21.30
CA PRO A 465 18.24 4.65 -20.44
C PRO A 465 16.93 4.08 -19.91
N GLU A 466 15.98 4.92 -19.45
CA GLU A 466 14.68 4.47 -18.95
C GLU A 466 13.86 3.80 -20.07
N GLN A 467 13.86 4.35 -21.30
CA GLN A 467 13.24 3.71 -22.46
C GLN A 467 13.86 2.34 -22.78
N ASP A 468 15.19 2.23 -22.71
CA ASP A 468 15.90 0.97 -22.93
C ASP A 468 15.57 -0.07 -21.86
N HIS A 469 15.38 0.36 -20.60
CA HIS A 469 14.91 -0.50 -19.51
C HIS A 469 13.49 -1.00 -19.77
N ILE A 470 12.57 -0.16 -20.24
CA ILE A 470 11.19 -0.58 -20.60
C ILE A 470 11.22 -1.62 -21.72
N VAL A 471 11.98 -1.38 -22.79
CA VAL A 471 12.14 -2.35 -23.89
C VAL A 471 12.69 -3.68 -23.39
N ALA A 472 13.74 -3.64 -22.58
CA ALA A 472 14.35 -4.84 -22.00
C ALA A 472 13.38 -5.59 -21.07
N ALA A 473 12.62 -4.87 -20.26
CA ALA A 473 11.63 -5.45 -19.36
C ALA A 473 10.52 -6.16 -20.13
N ILE A 474 9.90 -5.51 -21.11
CA ILE A 474 8.82 -6.12 -21.90
C ILE A 474 9.38 -7.32 -22.70
N THR A 475 10.57 -7.21 -23.28
CA THR A 475 11.20 -8.33 -23.99
C THR A 475 11.42 -9.53 -23.06
N PHE A 476 11.93 -9.28 -21.84
CA PHE A 476 12.14 -10.33 -20.85
C PHE A 476 10.81 -10.98 -20.42
N GLU A 477 9.82 -10.19 -20.08
CA GLU A 477 8.51 -10.68 -19.64
C GLU A 477 7.85 -11.53 -20.75
N LEU A 478 7.77 -11.01 -21.97
CA LEU A 478 7.17 -11.72 -23.11
C LEU A 478 7.99 -12.94 -23.54
N SER A 479 9.28 -13.00 -23.25
CA SER A 479 10.10 -14.21 -23.52
C SER A 479 9.69 -15.41 -22.67
N LYS A 480 8.91 -15.22 -21.61
CA LYS A 480 8.37 -16.25 -20.71
C LYS A 480 6.95 -16.68 -21.10
N VAL A 481 6.34 -16.01 -22.04
CA VAL A 481 5.01 -16.35 -22.57
C VAL A 481 5.19 -17.43 -23.65
N ASP A 482 4.59 -18.58 -23.46
CA ASP A 482 4.71 -19.71 -24.40
C ASP A 482 3.81 -19.52 -25.64
N LEU A 483 2.71 -18.80 -25.52
CA LEU A 483 1.71 -18.60 -26.57
C LEU A 483 2.12 -17.48 -27.52
N GLU A 484 2.52 -17.85 -28.76
CA GLU A 484 3.00 -16.90 -29.77
C GLU A 484 1.96 -15.82 -30.12
N HIS A 485 0.70 -16.20 -30.28
CA HIS A 485 -0.37 -15.26 -30.61
C HIS A 485 -0.57 -14.18 -29.52
N VAL A 486 -0.31 -14.50 -28.24
CA VAL A 486 -0.37 -13.52 -27.14
C VAL A 486 0.75 -12.49 -27.30
N ARG A 487 1.97 -12.93 -27.63
CA ARG A 487 3.11 -12.02 -27.91
C ARG A 487 2.78 -11.08 -29.08
N GLU A 488 2.21 -11.63 -30.17
CA GLU A 488 1.80 -10.86 -31.34
C GLU A 488 0.72 -9.82 -30.99
N GLN A 489 -0.30 -10.21 -30.23
CA GLN A 489 -1.36 -9.30 -29.78
C GLN A 489 -0.80 -8.15 -28.93
N VAL A 490 0.11 -8.43 -27.99
CA VAL A 490 0.76 -7.39 -27.19
C VAL A 490 1.58 -6.45 -28.07
N LEU A 491 2.38 -6.99 -29.00
CA LEU A 491 3.14 -6.16 -29.94
C LEU A 491 2.25 -5.28 -30.81
N ALA A 492 1.10 -5.80 -31.26
CA ALA A 492 0.13 -5.02 -31.99
C ALA A 492 -0.39 -3.81 -31.20
N GLN A 493 -0.62 -3.97 -29.89
CA GLN A 493 -0.98 -2.88 -28.98
C GLN A 493 0.16 -1.87 -28.81
N LEU A 494 1.40 -2.35 -28.60
CA LEU A 494 2.58 -1.50 -28.36
C LEU A 494 2.91 -0.61 -29.56
N ARG A 495 2.55 -0.99 -30.79
CA ARG A 495 2.69 -0.15 -31.98
C ARG A 495 1.89 1.16 -31.91
N ASN A 496 0.76 1.16 -31.21
CA ASN A 496 0.00 2.37 -30.97
C ASN A 496 0.68 3.31 -29.94
N ILE A 497 1.69 2.83 -29.24
CA ILE A 497 2.47 3.62 -28.29
C ILE A 497 3.73 4.18 -28.97
N ASP A 498 4.60 3.29 -29.49
CA ASP A 498 5.83 3.68 -30.18
C ASP A 498 6.31 2.59 -31.11
N GLU A 499 6.53 2.93 -32.40
CA GLU A 499 6.93 1.96 -33.43
C GLU A 499 8.36 1.44 -33.25
N ASP A 500 9.32 2.27 -32.82
CA ASP A 500 10.70 1.83 -32.56
C ASP A 500 10.74 0.87 -31.36
N MET A 501 10.04 1.20 -30.30
CA MET A 501 9.89 0.32 -29.13
C MET A 501 9.34 -1.04 -29.54
N ALA A 502 8.22 -1.08 -30.26
CA ALA A 502 7.59 -2.34 -30.70
C ALA A 502 8.51 -3.15 -31.60
N ALA A 503 9.19 -2.50 -32.56
CA ALA A 503 10.15 -3.16 -33.45
C ALA A 503 11.37 -3.74 -32.70
N ARG A 504 11.89 -3.03 -31.71
CA ARG A 504 13.00 -3.49 -30.85
C ARG A 504 12.59 -4.71 -30.01
N ILE A 505 11.39 -4.73 -29.46
CA ILE A 505 10.86 -5.86 -28.69
C ILE A 505 10.63 -7.06 -29.61
N ALA A 506 9.99 -6.88 -30.77
CA ALA A 506 9.78 -7.94 -31.75
C ALA A 506 11.11 -8.59 -32.19
N LYS A 507 12.14 -7.77 -32.43
CA LYS A 507 13.51 -8.24 -32.74
C LYS A 507 14.10 -9.05 -31.58
N GLY A 508 13.91 -8.57 -30.33
CA GLY A 508 14.39 -9.28 -29.13
C GLY A 508 13.71 -10.64 -28.91
N LEU A 509 12.47 -10.77 -29.33
CA LEU A 509 11.69 -12.02 -29.29
C LEU A 509 11.87 -12.90 -30.52
N ASN A 510 12.58 -12.40 -31.56
CA ASN A 510 12.74 -13.06 -32.83
C ASN A 510 11.42 -13.41 -33.53
N ILE A 511 10.44 -12.51 -33.48
CA ILE A 511 9.16 -12.63 -34.18
C ILE A 511 8.95 -11.46 -35.12
N ALA A 512 8.11 -11.65 -36.15
CA ALA A 512 7.76 -10.59 -37.10
C ALA A 512 6.90 -9.53 -36.38
N LEU A 513 7.09 -8.25 -36.74
CA LEU A 513 6.25 -7.19 -36.21
C LEU A 513 4.82 -7.30 -36.80
N PRO A 514 3.78 -7.58 -36.01
CA PRO A 514 2.42 -7.73 -36.49
C PRO A 514 1.81 -6.39 -36.97
N LYS A 515 0.65 -6.43 -37.64
CA LYS A 515 -0.14 -5.22 -37.89
C LYS A 515 -0.52 -4.55 -36.53
N ALA A 516 -0.49 -3.22 -36.48
CA ALA A 516 -0.96 -2.48 -35.31
C ALA A 516 -2.43 -2.84 -34.97
N ALA A 517 -2.73 -2.93 -33.69
CA ALA A 517 -4.12 -3.06 -33.24
C ALA A 517 -4.92 -1.81 -33.65
N GLU A 518 -6.19 -1.99 -33.99
CA GLU A 518 -7.08 -0.88 -34.28
C GLU A 518 -7.48 -0.19 -32.98
N PRO A 519 -7.17 1.10 -32.79
CA PRO A 519 -7.53 1.80 -31.56
C PRO A 519 -9.03 2.15 -31.54
N ALA A 520 -9.65 2.06 -30.36
CA ALA A 520 -11.05 2.48 -30.20
C ALA A 520 -11.23 4.00 -30.39
N ARG A 521 -10.20 4.77 -30.07
CA ARG A 521 -10.04 6.20 -30.36
C ARG A 521 -8.61 6.45 -30.76
N GLU A 522 -8.42 7.21 -31.83
CA GLU A 522 -7.08 7.59 -32.30
C GLU A 522 -6.32 8.34 -31.20
N PRO A 523 -5.08 7.95 -30.90
CA PRO A 523 -4.26 8.62 -29.92
C PRO A 523 -4.00 10.09 -30.31
N VAL A 524 -4.08 10.97 -29.32
CA VAL A 524 -3.68 12.37 -29.48
C VAL A 524 -2.25 12.58 -29.00
N GLU A 525 -1.55 13.52 -29.60
CA GLU A 525 -0.22 13.90 -29.14
C GLU A 525 -0.34 14.72 -27.85
N MET A 526 0.40 14.31 -26.81
CA MET A 526 0.49 14.99 -25.54
C MET A 526 1.92 15.51 -25.33
N PRO A 527 2.11 16.69 -24.73
CA PRO A 527 3.45 17.18 -24.39
C PRO A 527 4.20 16.20 -23.49
N VAL A 528 5.52 16.12 -23.67
CA VAL A 528 6.38 15.38 -22.73
C VAL A 528 6.36 16.05 -21.35
N SER A 529 6.42 15.25 -20.28
CA SER A 529 6.42 15.71 -18.90
C SER A 529 7.68 15.23 -18.19
N ASP A 530 8.50 16.15 -17.72
CA ASP A 530 9.72 15.81 -16.99
C ASP A 530 9.42 15.17 -15.63
N ALA A 531 8.26 15.47 -15.04
CA ALA A 531 7.79 14.88 -13.79
C ALA A 531 7.57 13.35 -13.88
N LEU A 532 7.38 12.81 -15.08
CA LEU A 532 7.18 11.37 -15.30
C LEU A 532 8.48 10.55 -15.27
N SER A 533 9.65 11.17 -15.45
CA SER A 533 10.95 10.51 -15.43
C SER A 533 11.59 10.58 -14.06
N ILE A 534 11.96 9.42 -13.49
CA ILE A 534 12.69 9.40 -12.22
C ILE A 534 14.13 9.91 -12.36
N HIS A 535 14.76 9.75 -13.54
CA HIS A 535 16.09 10.28 -13.79
C HIS A 535 16.11 11.81 -13.82
N LYS A 536 15.10 12.44 -14.43
CA LYS A 536 15.01 13.90 -14.51
C LYS A 536 14.63 14.54 -13.16
N THR A 537 13.86 13.82 -12.33
CA THR A 537 13.42 14.27 -10.99
C THR A 537 14.28 13.74 -9.85
N ALA A 538 15.35 13.00 -10.15
CA ALA A 538 16.23 12.40 -9.16
C ALA A 538 16.81 13.45 -8.21
N ALA A 539 16.96 13.07 -6.95
CA ALA A 539 17.69 13.89 -5.98
C ALA A 539 19.17 14.01 -6.40
N THR A 540 19.67 15.23 -6.43
CA THR A 540 21.11 15.51 -6.70
C THR A 540 21.95 15.31 -5.44
N ALA A 541 21.34 15.33 -4.26
CA ALA A 541 22.03 15.15 -2.98
C ALA A 541 22.14 13.65 -2.63
N PRO A 542 23.25 13.21 -2.03
CA PRO A 542 23.46 11.81 -1.64
C PRO A 542 22.74 11.43 -0.33
N LYS A 543 21.95 12.30 0.25
CA LYS A 543 21.20 12.08 1.50
C LYS A 543 20.40 10.77 1.46
N GLY A 544 20.46 9.99 2.54
CA GLY A 544 19.75 8.71 2.68
C GLY A 544 20.39 7.53 1.94
N ARG A 545 21.57 7.74 1.32
CA ARG A 545 22.35 6.65 0.70
C ARG A 545 23.33 6.04 1.69
N MET A 546 23.77 4.83 1.38
CA MET A 546 24.79 4.12 2.14
C MET A 546 26.03 3.92 1.26
N ILE A 547 27.21 4.19 1.82
CA ILE A 547 28.51 3.95 1.19
C ILE A 547 29.23 2.86 1.97
N GLY A 548 29.65 1.79 1.27
CA GLY A 548 30.57 0.79 1.82
C GLY A 548 32.01 1.25 1.62
N VAL A 549 32.79 1.29 2.69
CA VAL A 549 34.22 1.59 2.65
C VAL A 549 34.99 0.31 2.93
N LEU A 550 35.72 -0.18 1.93
CA LEU A 550 36.58 -1.36 2.10
C LEU A 550 37.94 -0.90 2.61
N VAL A 551 38.32 -1.42 3.75
CA VAL A 551 39.62 -1.14 4.40
C VAL A 551 40.45 -2.41 4.49
N THR A 552 41.78 -2.27 4.52
CA THR A 552 42.75 -3.35 4.73
C THR A 552 43.76 -2.94 5.76
N ASP A 553 44.60 -3.87 6.24
CA ASP A 553 45.72 -3.56 7.12
C ASP A 553 46.62 -2.52 6.46
N GLY A 554 46.88 -1.41 7.19
CA GLY A 554 47.69 -0.27 6.72
C GLY A 554 46.89 0.86 6.08
N THR A 555 45.52 0.78 6.07
CA THR A 555 44.69 1.93 5.72
C THR A 555 44.92 3.06 6.74
N GLU A 556 45.08 4.28 6.27
CA GLU A 556 45.25 5.46 7.16
C GLU A 556 43.92 5.85 7.79
N ASP A 557 43.83 5.83 9.13
CA ASP A 557 42.64 6.21 9.89
C ASP A 557 42.12 7.61 9.51
N ALA A 558 43.01 8.57 9.26
CA ALA A 558 42.64 9.92 8.88
C ALA A 558 41.83 10.01 7.57
N GLN A 559 42.09 9.13 6.60
CA GLN A 559 41.30 9.07 5.36
C GLN A 559 39.88 8.51 5.60
N VAL A 560 39.78 7.54 6.48
CA VAL A 560 38.46 6.95 6.86
C VAL A 560 37.63 8.00 7.63
N ASP A 561 38.27 8.69 8.58
CA ASP A 561 37.62 9.75 9.37
C ASP A 561 37.16 10.93 8.48
N GLU A 562 37.93 11.31 7.46
CA GLU A 562 37.55 12.36 6.50
C GLU A 562 36.32 11.92 5.67
N ILE A 563 36.29 10.67 5.19
CA ILE A 563 35.13 10.11 4.47
C ILE A 563 33.91 10.08 5.38
N MET A 564 34.06 9.61 6.62
CA MET A 564 32.94 9.56 7.58
C MET A 564 32.39 10.96 7.88
N ALA A 565 33.27 11.95 8.12
CA ALA A 565 32.83 13.31 8.38
C ALA A 565 32.13 13.97 7.17
N ALA A 566 32.65 13.71 5.96
CA ALA A 566 32.02 14.21 4.72
C ALA A 566 30.65 13.55 4.47
N ALA A 567 30.54 12.26 4.73
CA ALA A 567 29.30 11.48 4.58
C ALA A 567 28.25 11.95 5.59
N ASP A 568 28.61 12.10 6.87
CA ASP A 568 27.71 12.59 7.92
C ASP A 568 27.15 13.98 7.57
N LYS A 569 28.01 14.90 7.14
CA LYS A 569 27.61 16.23 6.65
C LYS A 569 26.65 16.16 5.47
N ALA A 570 26.76 15.15 4.63
CA ALA A 570 25.90 14.93 3.46
C ALA A 570 24.64 14.10 3.77
N GLY A 571 24.46 13.63 5.00
CA GLY A 571 23.37 12.74 5.41
C GLY A 571 23.46 11.35 4.80
N VAL A 572 24.70 10.85 4.64
CA VAL A 572 25.01 9.52 4.06
C VAL A 572 25.49 8.60 5.17
N THR A 573 24.98 7.37 5.21
CA THR A 573 25.46 6.34 6.13
C THR A 573 26.72 5.69 5.57
N VAL A 574 27.76 5.57 6.40
CA VAL A 574 28.98 4.82 6.06
C VAL A 574 29.00 3.50 6.80
N LYS A 575 29.32 2.41 6.09
CA LYS A 575 29.67 1.11 6.68
C LYS A 575 31.09 0.74 6.25
N ILE A 576 31.94 0.40 7.24
CA ILE A 576 33.31 -0.03 7.04
C ILE A 576 33.32 -1.56 7.05
#